data_3440544f11d3d02846284e2aa28d1612
#
_entry.id   3440544f11d3d02846284e2aa28d1612
#
_cell.length_a   1.000
_cell.length_b   1.000
_cell.length_c   1.000
_cell.angle_alpha   90.00
_cell.angle_beta   90.00
_cell.angle_gamma   90.00
#
_symmetry.space_group_name_H-M   'P 1'
#
loop_
_entity.id
_entity.type
_entity.pdbx_description
1 polymer ?
#
loop_
_entity_poly.entity_id
_entity_poly.type
_entity_poly.pdbx_seq_one_letter_code
_entity_poly.pdbx_strand_id
1 'polypeptide(L)'
;MFDNEHPARRAALLSREYVHSKNREGWLGLYAEDAIIEDPIGVSMIDPEGKGHRGPQAREAFWDNFIAPANIHIDILDSYAAGNEVANHVVLTVTIDLGEGKALQQKVHGVFTYEVNSEGKLLALRGYWETADPRNQMVEVNSEKAGIAAG
;
A
#
# COMPACT_ATOMS: atom_id res chain seq x y z
N MET A 1 13.45 -9.83 11.46
CA MET A 1 13.30 -9.83 9.99
C MET A 1 12.49 -11.03 9.56
N PHE A 2 11.53 -10.84 8.70
CA PHE A 2 10.69 -11.93 8.22
C PHE A 2 11.37 -12.62 7.04
N ASP A 3 11.24 -13.97 6.95
CA ASP A 3 11.76 -14.67 5.81
C ASP A 3 10.92 -14.37 4.55
N ASN A 4 11.52 -14.50 3.39
CA ASN A 4 10.88 -14.22 2.10
C ASN A 4 10.69 -15.48 1.26
N GLU A 5 10.78 -16.67 1.85
CA GLU A 5 10.64 -17.93 1.10
C GLU A 5 9.19 -18.24 0.77
N HIS A 6 8.25 -17.86 1.66
CA HIS A 6 6.83 -18.05 1.37
C HIS A 6 6.41 -17.12 0.21
N PRO A 7 5.80 -17.63 -0.86
CA PRO A 7 5.52 -16.83 -2.07
C PRO A 7 4.69 -15.57 -1.80
N ALA A 8 3.68 -15.65 -0.93
CA ALA A 8 2.86 -14.49 -0.61
C ALA A 8 3.64 -13.44 0.17
N ARG A 9 4.47 -13.87 1.13
CA ARG A 9 5.33 -12.93 1.87
C ARG A 9 6.36 -12.28 0.96
N ARG A 10 6.95 -13.07 0.04
CA ARG A 10 7.90 -12.53 -0.94
C ARG A 10 7.24 -11.45 -1.78
N ALA A 11 6.02 -11.70 -2.28
CA ALA A 11 5.30 -10.70 -3.07
C ALA A 11 5.02 -9.43 -2.25
N ALA A 12 4.64 -9.56 -0.99
CA ALA A 12 4.40 -8.42 -0.11
C ALA A 12 5.67 -7.61 0.13
N LEU A 13 6.80 -8.27 0.38
CA LEU A 13 8.08 -7.60 0.60
C LEU A 13 8.58 -6.91 -0.67
N LEU A 14 8.41 -7.53 -1.83
CA LEU A 14 8.73 -6.90 -3.11
C LEU A 14 7.83 -5.70 -3.39
N SER A 15 6.54 -5.80 -3.09
CA SER A 15 5.62 -4.67 -3.22
C SER A 15 6.11 -3.47 -2.40
N ARG A 16 6.47 -3.70 -1.14
CA ARG A 16 7.04 -2.65 -0.28
C ARG A 16 8.29 -2.03 -0.90
N GLU A 17 9.22 -2.86 -1.36
CA GLU A 17 10.46 -2.39 -1.96
C GLU A 17 10.19 -1.52 -3.19
N TYR A 18 9.30 -1.96 -4.07
CA TYR A 18 8.97 -1.22 -5.29
C TYR A 18 8.21 0.08 -5.00
N VAL A 19 7.38 0.10 -3.97
CA VAL A 19 6.74 1.35 -3.52
C VAL A 19 7.78 2.32 -2.97
N HIS A 20 8.70 1.83 -2.12
CA HIS A 20 9.75 2.67 -1.54
C HIS A 20 10.70 3.22 -2.61
N SER A 21 11.03 2.44 -3.62
CA SER A 21 11.95 2.85 -4.69
C SER A 21 11.26 3.50 -5.89
N LYS A 22 9.92 3.58 -5.86
CA LYS A 22 9.11 4.11 -6.97
C LYS A 22 9.31 3.33 -8.27
N ASN A 23 9.48 2.02 -8.16
CA ASN A 23 9.61 1.14 -9.31
C ASN A 23 8.22 0.71 -9.82
N ARG A 24 7.65 1.51 -10.69
CA ARG A 24 6.31 1.30 -11.26
C ARG A 24 6.20 -0.04 -11.99
N GLU A 25 7.14 -0.32 -12.88
CA GLU A 25 7.10 -1.54 -13.67
C GLU A 25 7.25 -2.80 -12.81
N GLY A 26 8.13 -2.75 -11.81
CA GLY A 26 8.30 -3.85 -10.86
C GLY A 26 7.03 -4.13 -10.09
N TRP A 27 6.39 -3.07 -9.57
CA TRP A 27 5.17 -3.19 -8.80
C TRP A 27 4.02 -3.76 -9.65
N LEU A 28 3.80 -3.20 -10.84
CA LEU A 28 2.76 -3.69 -11.76
C LEU A 28 2.99 -5.15 -12.15
N GLY A 29 4.24 -5.54 -12.31
CA GLY A 29 4.60 -6.91 -12.70
C GLY A 29 4.35 -7.97 -11.63
N LEU A 30 4.05 -7.57 -10.39
CA LEU A 30 3.75 -8.53 -9.31
C LEU A 30 2.36 -9.16 -9.45
N TYR A 31 1.45 -8.56 -10.20
CA TYR A 31 0.02 -8.90 -10.21
C TYR A 31 -0.36 -9.82 -11.37
N ALA A 32 -1.26 -10.75 -11.08
CA ALA A 32 -1.99 -11.48 -12.12
C ALA A 32 -2.94 -10.51 -12.83
N GLU A 33 -3.35 -10.84 -14.06
CA GLU A 33 -4.12 -9.93 -14.91
C GLU A 33 -5.41 -9.44 -14.24
N ASP A 34 -6.17 -10.34 -13.63
CA ASP A 34 -7.47 -10.03 -13.02
C ASP A 34 -7.40 -9.74 -11.52
N ALA A 35 -6.21 -9.48 -10.99
CA ALA A 35 -6.02 -9.20 -9.58
C ALA A 35 -6.80 -7.96 -9.12
N ILE A 36 -7.16 -7.95 -7.84
CA ILE A 36 -7.89 -6.85 -7.23
C ILE A 36 -7.07 -6.20 -6.12
N ILE A 37 -7.19 -4.88 -6.00
CA ILE A 37 -6.65 -4.09 -4.89
C ILE A 37 -7.82 -3.47 -4.14
N GLU A 38 -7.90 -3.73 -2.83
CA GLU A 38 -8.90 -3.14 -1.95
C GLU A 38 -8.16 -2.51 -0.75
N ASP A 39 -8.05 -1.20 -0.75
CA ASP A 39 -7.22 -0.48 0.23
C ASP A 39 -7.90 0.82 0.68
N PRO A 40 -8.79 0.76 1.68
CA PRO A 40 -9.29 -0.43 2.37
C PRO A 40 -10.39 -1.14 1.61
N ILE A 41 -10.81 -2.29 2.10
CA ILE A 41 -12.01 -2.96 1.61
C ILE A 41 -13.21 -2.04 1.85
N GLY A 42 -14.08 -1.91 0.85
CA GLY A 42 -15.29 -1.12 0.96
C GLY A 42 -15.12 0.32 0.50
N VAL A 43 -16.09 1.15 0.85
CA VAL A 43 -16.15 2.55 0.42
C VAL A 43 -15.06 3.37 1.11
N SER A 44 -14.34 4.19 0.33
CA SER A 44 -13.34 5.12 0.84
C SER A 44 -13.20 6.30 -0.11
N MET A 45 -12.36 7.28 0.26
CA MET A 45 -12.07 8.43 -0.60
C MET A 45 -11.47 8.03 -1.94
N ILE A 46 -10.71 6.92 -1.99
CA ILE A 46 -10.06 6.46 -3.21
C ILE A 46 -10.84 5.36 -3.92
N ASP A 47 -11.96 4.95 -3.36
CA ASP A 47 -12.86 3.94 -3.92
C ASP A 47 -14.30 4.25 -3.51
N PRO A 48 -14.92 5.27 -4.11
CA PRO A 48 -16.24 5.76 -3.68
C PRO A 48 -17.36 4.73 -3.80
N GLU A 49 -17.25 3.77 -4.70
CA GLU A 49 -18.26 2.71 -4.87
C GLU A 49 -17.94 1.46 -4.04
N GLY A 50 -16.73 1.37 -3.48
CA GLY A 50 -16.33 0.23 -2.65
C GLY A 50 -16.16 -1.08 -3.39
N LYS A 51 -15.91 -1.02 -4.70
CA LYS A 51 -15.81 -2.22 -5.56
C LYS A 51 -14.40 -2.75 -5.72
N GLY A 52 -13.40 -2.02 -5.21
CA GLY A 52 -12.00 -2.34 -5.41
C GLY A 52 -11.49 -1.91 -6.79
N HIS A 53 -10.19 -2.09 -6.98
CA HIS A 53 -9.48 -1.73 -8.22
C HIS A 53 -9.06 -3.03 -8.90
N ARG A 54 -9.79 -3.42 -9.94
CA ARG A 54 -9.56 -4.71 -10.62
C ARG A 54 -9.01 -4.51 -12.02
N GLY A 55 -8.00 -5.30 -12.37
CA GLY A 55 -7.44 -5.36 -13.70
C GLY A 55 -6.29 -4.40 -13.94
N PRO A 56 -5.60 -4.53 -15.10
CA PRO A 56 -4.39 -3.75 -15.36
C PRO A 56 -4.60 -2.24 -15.39
N GLN A 57 -5.65 -1.76 -16.04
CA GLN A 57 -5.90 -0.32 -16.14
C GLN A 57 -6.17 0.31 -14.77
N ALA A 58 -6.95 -0.39 -13.92
CA ALA A 58 -7.23 0.08 -12.57
C ALA A 58 -5.96 0.12 -11.71
N ARG A 59 -5.07 -0.86 -11.86
CA ARG A 59 -3.79 -0.87 -11.13
C ARG A 59 -2.85 0.24 -11.59
N GLU A 60 -2.78 0.50 -12.89
CA GLU A 60 -1.99 1.63 -13.41
C GLU A 60 -2.51 2.95 -12.85
N ALA A 61 -3.83 3.15 -12.87
CA ALA A 61 -4.44 4.33 -12.28
C ALA A 61 -4.18 4.44 -10.77
N PHE A 62 -4.23 3.32 -10.05
CA PHE A 62 -3.94 3.29 -8.63
C PHE A 62 -2.51 3.76 -8.34
N TRP A 63 -1.54 3.24 -9.10
CA TRP A 63 -0.16 3.68 -8.96
C TRP A 63 -0.01 5.17 -9.28
N ASP A 64 -0.53 5.58 -10.44
CA ASP A 64 -0.31 6.95 -10.92
C ASP A 64 -1.01 8.00 -10.06
N ASN A 65 -2.16 7.66 -9.48
CA ASN A 65 -2.95 8.62 -8.69
C ASN A 65 -2.64 8.59 -7.20
N PHE A 66 -2.23 7.46 -6.64
CA PHE A 66 -2.13 7.30 -5.19
C PHE A 66 -0.72 6.95 -4.70
N ILE A 67 0.10 6.30 -5.50
CA ILE A 67 1.46 5.92 -5.10
C ILE A 67 2.47 6.93 -5.59
N ALA A 68 2.45 7.22 -6.89
CA ALA A 68 3.45 8.08 -7.51
C ALA A 68 3.56 9.47 -6.89
N PRO A 69 2.43 10.17 -6.57
CA PRO A 69 2.52 11.54 -6.05
C PRO A 69 2.83 11.63 -4.56
N ALA A 70 2.88 10.52 -3.85
CA ALA A 70 3.06 10.51 -2.39
C ALA A 70 4.41 9.92 -2.01
N ASN A 71 4.92 10.32 -0.84
CA ASN A 71 6.02 9.64 -0.18
C ASN A 71 5.39 8.61 0.75
N ILE A 72 5.66 7.33 0.50
CA ILE A 72 5.03 6.24 1.23
C ILE A 72 6.10 5.43 1.95
N HIS A 73 5.89 5.23 3.25
CA HIS A 73 6.73 4.35 4.06
C HIS A 73 5.86 3.25 4.66
N ILE A 74 6.26 2.00 4.46
CA ILE A 74 5.52 0.83 4.93
C ILE A 74 6.36 0.14 6.00
N ASP A 75 5.84 0.16 7.24
CA ASP A 75 6.42 -0.54 8.37
C ASP A 75 5.64 -1.83 8.60
N ILE A 76 6.29 -2.98 8.47
CA ILE A 76 5.68 -4.27 8.76
C ILE A 76 6.08 -4.66 10.18
N LEU A 77 5.11 -4.64 11.10
CA LEU A 77 5.34 -4.93 12.50
C LEU A 77 5.31 -6.43 12.80
N ASP A 78 4.40 -7.14 12.13
CA ASP A 78 4.25 -8.59 12.23
C ASP A 78 3.80 -9.15 10.89
N SER A 79 4.12 -10.42 10.63
CA SER A 79 3.82 -11.08 9.36
C SER A 79 3.50 -12.55 9.61
N TYR A 80 2.36 -13.00 9.11
CA TYR A 80 1.86 -14.37 9.29
C TYR A 80 1.46 -14.94 7.95
N ALA A 81 2.14 -16.00 7.51
CA ALA A 81 1.86 -16.65 6.23
C ALA A 81 1.14 -17.98 6.45
N ALA A 82 0.16 -18.26 5.62
CA ALA A 82 -0.59 -19.51 5.63
C ALA A 82 -1.18 -19.78 4.25
N GLY A 83 -1.06 -21.04 3.78
CA GLY A 83 -1.58 -21.36 2.45
C GLY A 83 -0.92 -20.52 1.37
N ASN A 84 -1.72 -19.87 0.55
CA ASN A 84 -1.24 -18.97 -0.49
C ASN A 84 -1.38 -17.48 -0.12
N GLU A 85 -1.46 -17.19 1.17
CA GLU A 85 -1.67 -15.82 1.65
C GLU A 85 -0.68 -15.45 2.74
N VAL A 86 -0.51 -14.15 2.94
CA VAL A 86 0.20 -13.58 4.09
C VAL A 86 -0.64 -12.43 4.64
N ALA A 87 -0.68 -12.32 5.95
CA ALA A 87 -1.32 -11.19 6.65
C ALA A 87 -0.24 -10.42 7.40
N ASN A 88 -0.09 -9.15 7.07
CA ASN A 88 0.91 -8.27 7.67
C ASN A 88 0.25 -7.20 8.51
N HIS A 89 0.68 -7.08 9.76
CA HIS A 89 0.33 -5.93 10.60
C HIS A 89 1.24 -4.77 10.19
N VAL A 90 0.64 -3.66 9.76
CA VAL A 90 1.36 -2.59 9.07
C VAL A 90 1.00 -1.23 9.65
N VAL A 91 2.00 -0.35 9.72
CA VAL A 91 1.77 1.10 9.78
C VAL A 91 2.25 1.69 8.45
N LEU A 92 1.32 2.24 7.71
CA LEU A 92 1.56 2.85 6.41
C LEU A 92 1.57 4.36 6.58
N THR A 93 2.70 5.01 6.31
CA THR A 93 2.80 6.47 6.41
C THR A 93 2.79 7.05 5.00
N VAL A 94 1.77 7.84 4.69
CA VAL A 94 1.61 8.52 3.39
C VAL A 94 1.80 10.00 3.61
N THR A 95 2.73 10.60 2.89
CA THR A 95 3.03 12.03 3.01
C THR A 95 2.95 12.67 1.64
N ILE A 96 2.19 13.75 1.54
CA ILE A 96 2.01 14.53 0.31
C ILE A 96 2.55 15.94 0.57
N ASP A 97 3.57 16.34 -0.19
CA ASP A 97 4.16 17.66 -0.07
C ASP A 97 3.20 18.71 -0.66
N LEU A 98 2.86 19.72 0.15
CA LEU A 98 2.01 20.84 -0.27
C LEU A 98 2.80 22.06 -0.69
N GLY A 99 4.15 22.02 -0.57
CA GLY A 99 5.00 23.19 -0.77
C GLY A 99 5.01 24.12 0.44
N GLU A 100 5.86 25.12 0.39
CA GLU A 100 5.98 26.16 1.44
C GLU A 100 6.24 25.60 2.85
N GLY A 101 6.94 24.46 2.92
CA GLY A 101 7.27 23.82 4.19
C GLY A 101 6.13 23.05 4.83
N LYS A 102 5.06 22.79 4.10
CA LYS A 102 3.87 22.08 4.60
C LYS A 102 3.64 20.76 3.88
N ALA A 103 3.05 19.80 4.57
CA ALA A 103 2.69 18.49 3.99
C ALA A 103 1.41 17.98 4.63
N LEU A 104 0.69 17.13 3.90
CA LEU A 104 -0.37 16.28 4.47
C LEU A 104 0.23 14.93 4.80
N GLN A 105 -0.09 14.39 5.97
CA GLN A 105 0.39 13.08 6.38
C GLN A 105 -0.74 12.25 6.96
N GLN A 106 -0.78 10.98 6.55
CA GLN A 106 -1.71 10.00 7.08
C GLN A 106 -0.92 8.78 7.52
N LYS A 107 -1.18 8.28 8.74
CA LYS A 107 -0.62 7.04 9.23
C LYS A 107 -1.74 6.03 9.35
N VAL A 108 -1.72 5.04 8.48
CA VAL A 108 -2.75 4.01 8.44
C VAL A 108 -2.28 2.81 9.27
N HIS A 109 -3.11 2.44 10.26
CA HIS A 109 -2.86 1.30 11.14
C HIS A 109 -3.82 0.19 10.76
N GLY A 110 -3.30 -0.93 10.30
CA GLY A 110 -4.16 -2.01 9.88
C GLY A 110 -3.42 -3.28 9.53
N VAL A 111 -4.17 -4.21 8.96
CA VAL A 111 -3.66 -5.49 8.47
C VAL A 111 -3.84 -5.52 6.96
N PHE A 112 -2.76 -5.86 6.26
CA PHE A 112 -2.79 -5.99 4.81
C PHE A 112 -2.53 -7.45 4.45
N THR A 113 -3.42 -8.03 3.64
CA THR A 113 -3.28 -9.40 3.19
C THR A 113 -2.92 -9.43 1.71
N TYR A 114 -2.08 -10.40 1.36
CA TYR A 114 -1.63 -10.62 0.00
C TYR A 114 -1.88 -12.07 -0.35
N GLU A 115 -2.60 -12.31 -1.43
CA GLU A 115 -2.93 -13.65 -1.91
C GLU A 115 -2.25 -13.87 -3.26
N VAL A 116 -1.58 -15.03 -3.44
CA VAL A 116 -0.87 -15.36 -4.68
C VAL A 116 -1.44 -16.60 -5.34
N ASN A 117 -1.23 -16.71 -6.66
CA ASN A 117 -1.54 -17.92 -7.41
C ASN A 117 -0.36 -18.90 -7.39
N SER A 118 -0.49 -20.02 -8.10
CA SER A 118 0.54 -21.06 -8.15
C SER A 118 1.87 -20.59 -8.76
N GLU A 119 1.86 -19.48 -9.50
CA GLU A 119 3.07 -18.89 -10.08
C GLU A 119 3.67 -17.80 -9.19
N GLY A 120 3.09 -17.54 -8.02
CA GLY A 120 3.54 -16.50 -7.11
C GLY A 120 3.08 -15.09 -7.47
N LYS A 121 2.18 -14.95 -8.45
CA LYS A 121 1.61 -13.65 -8.81
C LYS A 121 0.48 -13.28 -7.88
N LEU A 122 0.37 -12.00 -7.54
CA LEU A 122 -0.68 -11.50 -6.67
C LEU A 122 -2.05 -11.61 -7.34
N LEU A 123 -2.99 -12.21 -6.62
CA LEU A 123 -4.41 -12.25 -6.97
C LEU A 123 -5.19 -11.15 -6.26
N ALA A 124 -4.76 -10.79 -5.06
CA ALA A 124 -5.44 -9.78 -4.27
C ALA A 124 -4.49 -9.13 -3.26
N LEU A 125 -4.66 -7.83 -3.12
CA LEU A 125 -4.09 -7.03 -2.03
C LEU A 125 -5.28 -6.41 -1.32
N ARG A 126 -5.46 -6.72 -0.02
CA ARG A 126 -6.58 -6.19 0.75
C ARG A 126 -6.10 -5.53 2.02
N GLY A 127 -6.53 -4.30 2.23
CA GLY A 127 -6.27 -3.54 3.44
C GLY A 127 -7.47 -3.59 4.38
N TYR A 128 -7.22 -3.94 5.62
CA TYR A 128 -8.19 -3.98 6.70
C TYR A 128 -7.84 -2.85 7.67
N TRP A 129 -8.36 -1.67 7.39
CA TRP A 129 -8.17 -0.52 8.27
C TRP A 129 -9.43 0.34 8.28
N GLU A 130 -9.68 0.97 9.41
CA GLU A 130 -10.92 1.71 9.64
C GLU A 130 -10.72 3.18 9.27
N THR A 131 -11.51 3.64 8.30
CA THR A 131 -11.43 5.01 7.81
C THR A 131 -11.83 6.05 8.86
N ALA A 132 -12.64 5.66 9.84
CA ALA A 132 -13.08 6.55 10.91
C ALA A 132 -12.18 6.51 12.16
N ASP A 133 -11.17 5.64 12.22
CA ASP A 133 -10.25 5.59 13.34
C ASP A 133 -9.48 6.92 13.43
N PRO A 134 -9.49 7.59 14.61
CA PRO A 134 -8.76 8.87 14.76
C PRO A 134 -7.27 8.79 14.42
N ARG A 135 -6.64 7.62 14.59
CA ARG A 135 -5.23 7.43 14.27
C ARG A 135 -4.95 7.46 12.77
N ASN A 136 -5.97 7.15 11.95
CA ASN A 136 -5.85 7.00 10.50
C ASN A 136 -6.21 8.27 9.73
N GLN A 137 -6.44 9.38 10.43
CA GLN A 137 -6.85 10.62 9.77
C GLN A 137 -5.66 11.35 9.15
N MET A 138 -5.94 12.03 8.04
CA MET A 138 -4.96 12.87 7.37
C MET A 138 -4.83 14.20 8.15
N VAL A 139 -3.58 14.58 8.44
CA VAL A 139 -3.29 15.81 9.18
C VAL A 139 -2.24 16.65 8.45
N GLU A 140 -2.29 17.95 8.64
CA GLU A 140 -1.25 18.84 8.14
C GLU A 140 -0.07 18.83 9.11
N VAL A 141 1.14 18.67 8.55
CA VAL A 141 2.40 18.72 9.30
C VAL A 141 3.38 19.63 8.56
N ASN A 142 4.48 20.06 9.22
CA ASN A 142 5.53 20.73 8.49
C ASN A 142 6.40 19.71 7.76
N SER A 143 6.97 20.09 6.62
CA SER A 143 7.74 19.18 5.77
C SER A 143 8.98 18.63 6.47
N GLU A 144 9.63 19.42 7.31
CA GLU A 144 10.79 19.01 8.06
C GLU A 144 10.45 17.88 9.04
N LYS A 145 9.34 18.06 9.80
CA LYS A 145 8.87 17.05 10.75
C LYS A 145 8.42 15.77 10.04
N ALA A 146 7.91 15.88 8.81
CA ALA A 146 7.48 14.74 8.00
C ALA A 146 8.66 14.01 7.34
N GLY A 147 9.88 14.53 7.45
CA GLY A 147 11.06 13.90 6.86
C GLY A 147 11.21 14.15 5.37
N ILE A 148 10.51 15.13 4.81
CA ILE A 148 10.64 15.50 3.41
C ILE A 148 11.87 16.37 3.25
N ALA A 149 12.76 16.01 2.29
CA ALA A 149 13.94 16.81 2.01
C ALA A 149 13.54 18.19 1.50
N ALA A 150 14.24 19.22 1.97
CA ALA A 150 14.10 20.57 1.47
C ALA A 150 14.63 20.64 0.03
N GLY A 151 13.78 21.00 -0.91
CA GLY A 151 14.19 21.01 -2.30
C GLY A 151 13.39 21.95 -3.13
#